data_a609f0f7359bb7a1fc68056a0c8099ce
#
_entry.id   a609f0f7359bb7a1fc68056a0c8099ce
#
_cell.length_a   1.000
_cell.length_b   1.000
_cell.length_c   1.000
_cell.angle_alpha   90.00
_cell.angle_beta   90.00
_cell.angle_gamma   90.00
#
_symmetry.space_group_name_H-M   'P 1'
#
loop_
_entity.id
_entity.type
_entity.pdbx_description
1 polymer ?
#
loop_
_entity_poly.entity_id
_entity_poly.type
_entity_poly.pdbx_seq_one_letter_code
_entity_poly.pdbx_strand_id
1 'polypeptide(L)'
;MSSDKSIQREESASFNEHSLSYIRQAAEYGLYEIRGMGAKRRVPSFDDLIFLSASASRYPLEGYREKCESKTVLGTRYAKQPIELGIPITIAGMSFGSLSANVKEALGQAATQMGTSTTTGDGGMTPEERESSKTLVYQCLPSRYGFNPNDLRKADAIEMVLGQGAKPGGGGMLLGQKVSPRVAQMRTLPEGIDQRSACRHPDWTGPDDLKIKIEELREITDWKIPVYVKMGATRVREDVKLAVKAGADVVVIDGMQGGTAATQQVFIEHTGIPTLAALPLAV
;
A
#
# COMPACT_ATOMS: atom_id res chain seq x y z
N MET A 1 -59.74 -11.90 -5.63
CA MET A 1 -58.34 -12.32 -5.43
C MET A 1 -57.45 -11.39 -6.22
N SER A 2 -56.98 -10.33 -5.59
CA SER A 2 -56.05 -9.34 -6.20
C SER A 2 -54.65 -9.91 -6.05
N SER A 3 -54.01 -10.27 -7.16
CA SER A 3 -52.59 -10.60 -7.20
C SER A 3 -51.79 -9.31 -7.14
N ASP A 4 -51.39 -8.96 -5.94
CA ASP A 4 -50.40 -7.89 -5.73
C ASP A 4 -49.06 -8.41 -6.27
N LYS A 5 -48.81 -8.16 -7.55
CA LYS A 5 -47.49 -8.32 -8.13
C LYS A 5 -46.65 -7.14 -7.63
N SER A 6 -45.98 -7.32 -6.49
CA SER A 6 -44.91 -6.44 -6.08
C SER A 6 -43.90 -6.37 -7.24
N ILE A 7 -43.86 -5.26 -7.91
CA ILE A 7 -42.82 -4.94 -8.90
C ILE A 7 -41.50 -4.94 -8.12
N GLN A 8 -40.75 -6.03 -8.21
CA GLN A 8 -39.36 -6.05 -7.75
C GLN A 8 -38.61 -5.02 -8.65
N ARG A 9 -38.39 -3.84 -8.11
CA ARG A 9 -37.51 -2.86 -8.74
C ARG A 9 -36.10 -3.46 -8.71
N GLU A 10 -35.53 -3.71 -9.87
CA GLU A 10 -34.10 -4.02 -9.95
C GLU A 10 -33.33 -2.87 -9.30
N GLU A 11 -32.48 -3.22 -8.35
CA GLU A 11 -31.67 -2.25 -7.64
C GLU A 11 -30.64 -1.66 -8.61
N SER A 12 -30.59 -0.33 -8.71
CA SER A 12 -29.61 0.35 -9.55
C SER A 12 -28.18 0.09 -9.04
N ALA A 13 -27.30 -0.33 -9.92
CA ALA A 13 -25.89 -0.52 -9.58
C ALA A 13 -25.20 0.77 -9.10
N SER A 14 -25.66 1.95 -9.59
CA SER A 14 -25.11 3.25 -9.22
C SER A 14 -25.81 3.88 -8.03
N PHE A 15 -27.14 3.71 -7.94
CA PHE A 15 -28.00 4.27 -6.90
C PHE A 15 -28.54 3.16 -6.00
N ASN A 16 -27.66 2.28 -5.54
CA ASN A 16 -27.98 1.27 -4.55
C ASN A 16 -28.27 1.91 -3.16
N GLU A 17 -28.79 1.14 -2.24
CA GLU A 17 -29.18 1.62 -0.92
C GLU A 17 -28.04 2.32 -0.18
N HIS A 18 -26.80 1.80 -0.28
CA HIS A 18 -25.65 2.41 0.32
C HIS A 18 -25.31 3.79 -0.28
N SER A 19 -25.34 3.91 -1.61
CA SER A 19 -25.11 5.18 -2.30
C SER A 19 -26.19 6.22 -1.95
N LEU A 20 -27.45 5.79 -1.89
CA LEU A 20 -28.56 6.67 -1.52
C LEU A 20 -28.47 7.12 -0.05
N SER A 21 -28.09 6.24 0.86
CA SER A 21 -27.87 6.59 2.28
C SER A 21 -26.76 7.63 2.41
N TYR A 22 -25.63 7.42 1.74
CA TYR A 22 -24.51 8.37 1.72
C TYR A 22 -24.91 9.75 1.16
N ILE A 23 -25.63 9.77 0.03
CA ILE A 23 -26.12 11.02 -0.59
C ILE A 23 -27.04 11.78 0.38
N ARG A 24 -27.97 11.07 1.05
CA ARG A 24 -28.88 11.66 2.02
C ARG A 24 -28.12 12.26 3.21
N GLN A 25 -27.18 11.53 3.79
CA GLN A 25 -26.35 12.02 4.90
C GLN A 25 -25.54 13.26 4.50
N ALA A 26 -24.93 13.26 3.32
CA ALA A 26 -24.20 14.41 2.80
C ALA A 26 -25.11 15.63 2.58
N ALA A 27 -26.33 15.41 2.05
CA ALA A 27 -27.28 16.46 1.79
C ALA A 27 -27.89 17.05 3.09
N GLU A 28 -28.18 16.20 4.08
CA GLU A 28 -28.85 16.59 5.31
C GLU A 28 -27.89 17.24 6.32
N TYR A 29 -26.70 16.67 6.48
CA TYR A 29 -25.75 17.05 7.53
C TYR A 29 -24.49 17.74 7.04
N GLY A 30 -24.26 17.81 5.73
CA GLY A 30 -23.00 18.29 5.15
C GLY A 30 -21.79 17.41 5.49
N LEU A 31 -22.03 16.16 5.91
CA LEU A 31 -20.99 15.24 6.34
C LEU A 31 -20.61 14.26 5.22
N TYR A 32 -19.33 14.11 5.00
CA TYR A 32 -18.77 13.13 4.08
C TYR A 32 -18.18 11.96 4.86
N GLU A 33 -18.55 10.75 4.49
CA GLU A 33 -18.05 9.53 5.14
C GLU A 33 -16.53 9.41 4.96
N ILE A 34 -15.83 9.19 6.07
CA ILE A 34 -14.39 8.90 6.12
C ILE A 34 -14.23 7.46 6.57
N ARG A 35 -13.47 6.68 5.82
CA ARG A 35 -13.24 5.26 6.09
C ARG A 35 -11.78 4.87 5.97
N GLY A 36 -11.42 3.74 6.56
CA GLY A 36 -10.08 3.15 6.46
C GLY A 36 -10.05 1.79 5.74
N MET A 37 -11.21 1.21 5.44
CA MET A 37 -11.32 -0.10 4.79
C MET A 37 -11.46 0.05 3.27
N GLY A 38 -11.17 -1.02 2.53
CA GLY A 38 -11.29 -1.06 1.08
C GLY A 38 -12.72 -0.91 0.54
N ALA A 39 -12.88 -0.94 -0.77
CA ALA A 39 -14.17 -0.78 -1.44
C ALA A 39 -15.21 -1.80 -0.97
N LYS A 40 -16.44 -1.34 -0.74
CA LYS A 40 -17.59 -2.19 -0.39
C LYS A 40 -18.32 -2.71 -1.63
N ARG A 41 -18.20 -1.98 -2.76
CA ARG A 41 -18.78 -2.42 -4.03
C ARG A 41 -18.10 -3.70 -4.51
N ARG A 42 -18.87 -4.57 -5.18
CA ARG A 42 -18.30 -5.74 -5.83
C ARG A 42 -17.40 -5.30 -6.99
N VAL A 43 -16.16 -5.75 -6.97
CA VAL A 43 -15.16 -5.57 -8.03
C VAL A 43 -14.49 -6.91 -8.30
N PRO A 44 -13.88 -7.13 -9.47
CA PRO A 44 -13.10 -8.35 -9.72
C PRO A 44 -12.05 -8.56 -8.64
N SER A 45 -11.98 -9.77 -8.08
CA SER A 45 -11.08 -10.13 -7.00
C SER A 45 -10.43 -11.49 -7.23
N PHE A 46 -9.45 -11.85 -6.43
CA PHE A 46 -8.84 -13.17 -6.50
C PHE A 46 -9.81 -14.30 -6.11
N ASP A 47 -10.92 -13.99 -5.44
CA ASP A 47 -11.99 -14.95 -5.15
C ASP A 47 -12.74 -15.39 -6.42
N ASP A 48 -12.63 -14.64 -7.52
CA ASP A 48 -13.19 -14.98 -8.82
C ASP A 48 -12.29 -15.98 -9.61
N LEU A 49 -11.13 -16.36 -9.05
CA LEU A 49 -10.16 -17.27 -9.67
C LEU A 49 -10.20 -18.66 -9.04
N ILE A 50 -9.89 -19.66 -9.87
CA ILE A 50 -9.64 -21.04 -9.44
C ILE A 50 -8.31 -21.54 -9.96
N PHE A 51 -7.69 -22.46 -9.25
CA PHE A 51 -6.48 -23.14 -9.73
C PHE A 51 -6.85 -24.25 -10.70
N LEU A 52 -6.20 -24.25 -11.86
CA LEU A 52 -6.28 -25.35 -12.80
C LEU A 52 -5.12 -26.31 -12.56
N SER A 53 -5.42 -27.50 -12.06
CA SER A 53 -4.42 -28.57 -11.92
C SER A 53 -4.08 -29.16 -13.27
N ALA A 54 -2.85 -29.65 -13.42
CA ALA A 54 -2.41 -30.37 -14.60
C ALA A 54 -2.36 -31.88 -14.32
N SER A 55 -2.99 -32.68 -15.16
CA SER A 55 -2.95 -34.15 -15.03
C SER A 55 -1.84 -34.80 -15.88
N ALA A 56 -1.59 -34.26 -17.09
CA ALA A 56 -0.62 -34.83 -18.02
C ALA A 56 0.25 -33.77 -18.72
N SER A 57 -0.22 -32.53 -18.83
CA SER A 57 0.48 -31.44 -19.54
C SER A 57 1.69 -30.88 -18.79
N ARG A 58 1.80 -31.14 -17.50
CA ARG A 58 2.96 -30.81 -16.65
C ARG A 58 3.19 -31.95 -15.67
N TYR A 59 4.46 -32.16 -15.30
CA TYR A 59 4.85 -33.11 -14.26
C TYR A 59 4.46 -32.52 -12.90
N PRO A 60 3.54 -33.15 -12.12
CA PRO A 60 3.15 -32.65 -10.82
C PRO A 60 4.21 -32.93 -9.76
N LEU A 61 4.40 -31.96 -8.82
CA LEU A 61 5.25 -32.17 -7.67
C LEU A 61 4.56 -33.09 -6.65
N GLU A 62 5.32 -34.02 -6.11
CA GLU A 62 4.91 -34.88 -5.00
C GLU A 62 5.12 -34.14 -3.68
N GLY A 63 4.13 -33.34 -3.27
CA GLY A 63 4.22 -32.36 -2.17
C GLY A 63 4.68 -32.92 -0.81
N TYR A 64 4.62 -34.23 -0.60
CA TYR A 64 5.14 -34.88 0.60
C TYR A 64 6.62 -35.32 0.48
N ARG A 65 7.22 -35.30 -0.69
CA ARG A 65 8.61 -35.66 -0.97
C ARG A 65 9.45 -34.51 -1.52
N GLU A 66 8.83 -33.62 -2.26
CA GLU A 66 9.51 -32.57 -3.03
C GLU A 66 9.17 -31.20 -2.44
N LYS A 67 10.19 -30.37 -2.23
CA LYS A 67 10.00 -28.99 -1.76
C LYS A 67 9.63 -28.09 -2.94
N CYS A 68 8.59 -27.30 -2.76
CA CYS A 68 8.28 -26.19 -3.66
C CYS A 68 9.24 -25.03 -3.36
N GLU A 69 9.90 -24.50 -4.39
CA GLU A 69 10.75 -23.31 -4.24
C GLU A 69 9.86 -22.08 -4.10
N SER A 70 10.00 -21.39 -2.97
CA SER A 70 9.25 -20.16 -2.65
C SER A 70 10.14 -18.95 -2.50
N LYS A 71 11.46 -19.13 -2.55
CA LYS A 71 12.43 -18.04 -2.38
C LYS A 71 12.33 -17.02 -3.50
N THR A 72 12.35 -15.76 -3.14
CA THR A 72 12.33 -14.64 -4.08
C THR A 72 13.43 -13.63 -3.73
N VAL A 73 14.14 -13.14 -4.74
CA VAL A 73 15.19 -12.12 -4.57
C VAL A 73 14.74 -10.82 -5.23
N LEU A 74 14.74 -9.75 -4.47
CA LEU A 74 14.31 -8.42 -4.92
C LEU A 74 15.49 -7.45 -4.97
N GLY A 75 15.53 -6.59 -5.99
CA GLY A 75 16.52 -5.52 -6.08
C GLY A 75 17.85 -5.92 -6.72
N THR A 76 17.91 -6.97 -7.50
CA THR A 76 19.14 -7.48 -8.14
C THR A 76 19.72 -6.56 -9.22
N ARG A 77 18.96 -5.57 -9.69
CA ARG A 77 19.36 -4.74 -10.82
C ARG A 77 20.36 -3.64 -10.45
N TYR A 78 20.15 -2.99 -9.33
CA TYR A 78 20.95 -1.83 -8.93
C TYR A 78 21.53 -1.93 -7.53
N ALA A 79 20.88 -2.64 -6.60
CA ALA A 79 21.33 -2.72 -5.22
C ALA A 79 22.53 -3.65 -5.06
N LYS A 80 23.52 -3.21 -4.27
CA LYS A 80 24.67 -4.06 -3.89
C LYS A 80 24.28 -5.20 -2.95
N GLN A 81 23.20 -5.03 -2.20
CA GLN A 81 22.65 -5.99 -1.25
C GLN A 81 21.15 -6.21 -1.53
N PRO A 82 20.81 -7.08 -2.49
CA PRO A 82 19.43 -7.44 -2.77
C PRO A 82 18.76 -8.08 -1.55
N ILE A 83 17.43 -7.95 -1.47
CA ILE A 83 16.63 -8.58 -0.43
C ILE A 83 16.25 -10.00 -0.87
N GLU A 84 16.54 -10.95 0.00
CA GLU A 84 16.12 -12.34 -0.15
C GLU A 84 14.93 -12.61 0.77
N LEU A 85 13.82 -13.06 0.16
CA LEU A 85 12.60 -13.46 0.84
C LEU A 85 12.47 -14.99 0.81
N GLY A 86 12.23 -15.61 1.95
CA GLY A 86 11.95 -17.05 2.06
C GLY A 86 10.59 -17.46 1.50
N ILE A 87 9.63 -16.51 1.49
CA ILE A 87 8.30 -16.65 0.91
C ILE A 87 7.96 -15.40 0.09
N PRO A 88 7.20 -15.51 -1.01
CA PRO A 88 6.83 -14.38 -1.87
C PRO A 88 5.65 -13.57 -1.31
N ILE A 89 5.61 -13.35 0.00
CA ILE A 89 4.58 -12.59 0.71
C ILE A 89 5.29 -11.58 1.60
N THR A 90 4.91 -10.31 1.51
CA THR A 90 5.46 -9.22 2.33
C THR A 90 4.35 -8.54 3.13
N ILE A 91 4.72 -7.90 4.24
CA ILE A 91 3.78 -7.11 5.05
C ILE A 91 3.83 -5.66 4.57
N ALA A 92 2.69 -5.17 4.08
CA ALA A 92 2.54 -3.80 3.58
C ALA A 92 2.75 -2.75 4.68
N GLY A 93 3.13 -1.54 4.27
CA GLY A 93 3.33 -0.40 5.18
C GLY A 93 2.05 0.02 5.90
N MET A 94 2.13 0.04 7.22
CA MET A 94 1.07 0.50 8.12
C MET A 94 1.70 1.42 9.16
N SER A 95 1.31 2.70 9.15
CA SER A 95 1.95 3.74 9.95
C SER A 95 1.82 3.55 11.46
N PHE A 96 2.83 3.99 12.20
CA PHE A 96 2.66 4.23 13.64
C PHE A 96 1.65 5.36 13.85
N GLY A 97 0.61 5.08 14.63
CA GLY A 97 -0.56 5.95 14.78
C GLY A 97 -1.81 5.32 14.15
N SER A 98 -1.72 4.62 13.02
CA SER A 98 -2.75 3.65 12.61
C SER A 98 -2.61 2.34 13.40
N LEU A 99 -1.38 1.92 13.68
CA LEU A 99 -1.03 0.79 14.56
C LEU A 99 -0.31 1.28 15.81
N SER A 100 -0.39 0.49 16.88
CA SER A 100 0.40 0.67 18.12
C SER A 100 1.81 0.11 17.98
N ALA A 101 2.70 0.45 18.93
CA ALA A 101 4.07 -0.09 19.00
C ALA A 101 4.07 -1.62 19.09
N ASN A 102 3.22 -2.21 19.95
CA ASN A 102 3.14 -3.66 20.13
C ASN A 102 2.74 -4.38 18.84
N VAL A 103 1.84 -3.79 18.02
CA VAL A 103 1.47 -4.37 16.73
C VAL A 103 2.61 -4.26 15.73
N LYS A 104 3.35 -3.15 15.72
CA LYS A 104 4.54 -2.98 14.87
C LYS A 104 5.61 -4.02 15.22
N GLU A 105 5.87 -4.24 16.50
CA GLU A 105 6.77 -5.27 16.98
C GLU A 105 6.32 -6.68 16.58
N ALA A 106 5.05 -7.01 16.79
CA ALA A 106 4.50 -8.32 16.42
C ALA A 106 4.62 -8.61 14.92
N LEU A 107 4.37 -7.61 14.07
CA LEU A 107 4.55 -7.73 12.61
C LEU A 107 6.02 -7.92 12.24
N GLY A 108 6.94 -7.22 12.89
CA GLY A 108 8.38 -7.39 12.71
C GLY A 108 8.85 -8.80 13.07
N GLN A 109 8.41 -9.32 14.23
CA GLN A 109 8.70 -10.68 14.67
C GLN A 109 8.13 -11.72 13.69
N ALA A 110 6.88 -11.56 13.28
CA ALA A 110 6.23 -12.47 12.33
C ALA A 110 6.96 -12.48 10.98
N ALA A 111 7.30 -11.32 10.43
CA ALA A 111 8.07 -11.21 9.20
C ALA A 111 9.44 -11.89 9.31
N THR A 112 10.13 -11.68 10.43
CA THR A 112 11.44 -12.30 10.71
C THR A 112 11.33 -13.82 10.79
N GLN A 113 10.33 -14.34 11.51
CA GLN A 113 10.08 -15.77 11.65
C GLN A 113 9.77 -16.44 10.30
N MET A 114 9.02 -15.77 9.44
CA MET A 114 8.65 -16.28 8.11
C MET A 114 9.73 -16.01 7.03
N GLY A 115 10.83 -15.33 7.40
CA GLY A 115 11.88 -14.98 6.45
C GLY A 115 11.43 -13.99 5.38
N THR A 116 10.53 -13.08 5.72
CA THR A 116 10.03 -12.05 4.81
C THR A 116 10.26 -10.64 5.35
N SER A 117 9.70 -9.61 4.69
CA SER A 117 9.84 -8.21 5.06
C SER A 117 8.56 -7.61 5.61
N THR A 118 8.72 -6.64 6.50
CA THR A 118 7.68 -5.67 6.86
C THR A 118 8.05 -4.27 6.41
N THR A 119 7.12 -3.33 6.48
CA THR A 119 7.28 -1.98 5.92
C THR A 119 6.77 -0.94 6.92
N THR A 120 7.49 0.18 7.08
CA THR A 120 7.21 1.15 8.15
C THR A 120 5.83 1.82 8.04
N GLY A 121 5.41 2.21 6.87
CA GLY A 121 4.27 3.13 6.70
C GLY A 121 4.67 4.59 6.88
N ASP A 122 3.67 5.47 6.91
CA ASP A 122 3.84 6.92 7.07
C ASP A 122 4.22 7.29 8.51
N GLY A 123 5.07 8.28 8.68
CA GLY A 123 5.42 8.82 10.01
C GLY A 123 6.73 8.34 10.59
N GLY A 124 7.57 7.65 9.80
CA GLY A 124 8.91 7.24 10.21
C GLY A 124 9.02 5.81 10.76
N MET A 125 10.22 5.44 11.14
CA MET A 125 10.60 4.14 11.69
C MET A 125 10.52 4.17 13.22
N THR A 126 9.86 3.19 13.82
CA THR A 126 9.89 3.02 15.29
C THR A 126 11.06 2.13 15.70
N PRO A 127 11.66 2.34 16.87
CA PRO A 127 12.70 1.43 17.39
C PRO A 127 12.21 -0.01 17.48
N GLU A 128 11.00 -0.23 18.01
CA GLU A 128 10.42 -1.56 18.21
C GLU A 128 10.29 -2.32 16.88
N GLU A 129 9.88 -1.63 15.82
CA GLU A 129 9.75 -2.23 14.49
C GLU A 129 11.13 -2.57 13.90
N ARG A 130 12.11 -1.66 14.04
CA ARG A 130 13.46 -1.92 13.53
C ARG A 130 14.14 -3.09 14.26
N GLU A 131 14.04 -3.14 15.58
CA GLU A 131 14.67 -4.17 16.40
C GLU A 131 14.07 -5.54 16.19
N SER A 132 12.76 -5.62 15.96
CA SER A 132 12.04 -6.88 15.74
C SER A 132 12.10 -7.41 14.30
N SER A 133 12.45 -6.57 13.33
CA SER A 133 12.42 -6.91 11.90
C SER A 133 13.81 -7.25 11.38
N LYS A 134 14.00 -8.47 10.86
CA LYS A 134 15.22 -8.83 10.13
C LYS A 134 15.33 -8.03 8.81
N THR A 135 14.22 -7.87 8.12
CA THR A 135 14.12 -7.12 6.86
C THR A 135 13.02 -6.08 6.97
N LEU A 136 13.42 -4.80 6.99
CA LEU A 136 12.51 -3.67 7.12
C LEU A 136 12.61 -2.72 5.94
N VAL A 137 11.50 -2.48 5.27
CA VAL A 137 11.37 -1.51 4.18
C VAL A 137 10.93 -0.16 4.75
N TYR A 138 11.66 0.90 4.48
CA TYR A 138 11.31 2.25 4.91
C TYR A 138 10.44 2.94 3.86
N GLN A 139 9.26 3.44 4.24
CA GLN A 139 8.41 4.21 3.33
C GLN A 139 8.75 5.70 3.32
N CYS A 140 9.05 6.22 2.14
CA CYS A 140 9.21 7.63 1.85
C CYS A 140 7.92 8.15 1.17
N LEU A 141 7.08 8.86 1.94
CA LEU A 141 5.79 9.38 1.46
C LEU A 141 5.84 10.88 1.16
N PRO A 142 4.86 11.42 0.42
CA PRO A 142 4.74 12.86 0.16
C PRO A 142 4.66 13.72 1.43
N SER A 143 4.14 13.17 2.53
CA SER A 143 4.06 13.84 3.83
C SER A 143 5.41 14.24 4.41
N ARG A 144 6.44 13.45 4.17
CA ARG A 144 7.76 13.55 4.82
C ARG A 144 7.72 13.50 6.35
N TYR A 145 6.63 13.03 6.95
CA TYR A 145 6.51 12.89 8.39
C TYR A 145 7.54 11.89 8.93
N GLY A 146 8.38 12.34 9.87
CA GLY A 146 9.43 11.52 10.47
C GLY A 146 10.56 11.11 9.50
N PHE A 147 10.60 11.69 8.30
CA PHE A 147 11.63 11.38 7.31
C PHE A 147 13.01 11.90 7.75
N ASN A 148 13.99 11.00 7.83
CA ASN A 148 15.36 11.40 8.11
C ASN A 148 16.37 10.40 7.48
N PRO A 149 17.57 10.88 7.06
CA PRO A 149 18.58 10.04 6.41
C PRO A 149 19.16 8.94 7.30
N ASN A 150 19.14 9.11 8.61
CA ASN A 150 19.68 8.10 9.53
C ASN A 150 18.82 6.84 9.56
N ASP A 151 17.51 7.00 9.48
CA ASP A 151 16.57 5.85 9.39
C ASP A 151 16.65 5.18 8.02
N LEU A 152 16.85 5.94 6.94
CA LEU A 152 17.11 5.37 5.62
C LEU A 152 18.32 4.44 5.61
N ARG A 153 19.42 4.83 6.29
CA ARG A 153 20.64 4.01 6.39
C ARG A 153 20.48 2.76 7.25
N LYS A 154 19.45 2.71 8.11
CA LYS A 154 19.12 1.54 8.95
C LYS A 154 18.14 0.58 8.27
N ALA A 155 17.50 1.01 7.20
CA ALA A 155 16.55 0.21 6.45
C ALA A 155 17.25 -0.80 5.54
N ASP A 156 16.53 -1.85 5.15
CA ASP A 156 17.01 -2.88 4.22
C ASP A 156 16.51 -2.62 2.79
N ALA A 157 15.47 -1.81 2.62
CA ALA A 157 15.01 -1.22 1.35
C ALA A 157 14.29 0.10 1.62
N ILE A 158 14.13 0.91 0.56
CA ILE A 158 13.32 2.13 0.60
C ILE A 158 12.16 1.96 -0.38
N GLU A 159 10.94 2.22 0.06
CA GLU A 159 9.76 2.29 -0.79
C GLU A 159 9.32 3.74 -0.95
N MET A 160 9.52 4.29 -2.14
CA MET A 160 9.02 5.62 -2.52
C MET A 160 7.55 5.51 -2.92
N VAL A 161 6.67 6.14 -2.16
CA VAL A 161 5.22 6.06 -2.35
C VAL A 161 4.72 7.23 -3.17
N LEU A 162 4.19 6.96 -4.36
CA LEU A 162 3.54 7.95 -5.23
C LEU A 162 2.04 8.05 -4.97
N GLY A 163 1.46 6.97 -4.46
CA GLY A 163 0.05 6.88 -4.14
C GLY A 163 -0.31 5.55 -3.50
N GLN A 164 -1.54 5.45 -3.04
CA GLN A 164 -2.12 4.26 -2.44
C GLN A 164 -3.40 3.88 -3.18
N GLY A 165 -3.71 2.58 -3.28
CA GLY A 165 -4.87 2.09 -4.00
C GLY A 165 -6.20 2.55 -3.44
N ALA A 166 -6.30 2.71 -2.12
CA ALA A 166 -7.53 3.20 -1.47
C ALA A 166 -7.81 4.70 -1.71
N LYS A 167 -6.83 5.45 -2.15
CA LYS A 167 -6.95 6.91 -2.36
C LYS A 167 -5.99 7.44 -3.42
N PRO A 168 -6.10 6.99 -4.68
CA PRO A 168 -5.25 7.49 -5.75
C PRO A 168 -5.41 9.01 -5.91
N GLY A 169 -4.29 9.74 -5.85
CA GLY A 169 -4.29 11.19 -5.88
C GLY A 169 -4.67 11.88 -4.56
N GLY A 170 -4.95 11.11 -3.50
CA GLY A 170 -5.15 11.62 -2.14
C GLY A 170 -3.89 11.53 -1.30
N GLY A 171 -3.66 12.50 -0.42
CA GLY A 171 -2.58 12.48 0.56
C GLY A 171 -2.88 11.59 1.75
N GLY A 172 -1.90 11.46 2.67
CA GLY A 172 -2.08 10.80 3.95
C GLY A 172 -3.08 11.53 4.84
N MET A 173 -3.88 10.78 5.60
CA MET A 173 -4.78 11.31 6.61
C MET A 173 -4.70 10.45 7.86
N LEU A 174 -4.56 11.10 9.01
CA LEU A 174 -4.71 10.48 10.33
C LEU A 174 -5.59 11.39 11.18
N LEU A 175 -6.69 10.86 11.72
CA LEU A 175 -7.62 11.64 12.52
C LEU A 175 -7.02 11.99 13.88
N GLY A 176 -7.30 13.19 14.39
CA GLY A 176 -6.72 13.75 15.60
C GLY A 176 -6.83 12.85 16.82
N GLN A 177 -7.92 12.11 16.95
CA GLN A 177 -8.12 11.13 18.03
C GLN A 177 -7.07 10.00 18.07
N LYS A 178 -6.35 9.77 16.97
CA LYS A 178 -5.24 8.80 16.88
C LYS A 178 -3.86 9.45 16.99
N VAL A 179 -3.80 10.77 17.01
CA VAL A 179 -2.54 11.52 17.11
C VAL A 179 -2.17 11.68 18.58
N SER A 180 -1.58 10.62 19.15
CA SER A 180 -1.03 10.61 20.51
C SER A 180 0.23 11.49 20.63
N PRO A 181 0.69 11.85 21.85
CA PRO A 181 1.94 12.59 22.04
C PRO A 181 3.13 11.99 21.29
N ARG A 182 3.28 10.66 21.31
CA ARG A 182 4.37 9.97 20.62
C ARG A 182 4.25 10.07 19.09
N VAL A 183 3.04 9.94 18.54
CA VAL A 183 2.78 10.12 17.11
C VAL A 183 3.09 11.55 16.69
N ALA A 184 2.64 12.53 17.46
CA ALA A 184 2.90 13.94 17.24
C ALA A 184 4.40 14.25 17.22
N GLN A 185 5.14 13.74 18.20
CA GLN A 185 6.58 13.88 18.29
C GLN A 185 7.30 13.26 17.08
N MET A 186 6.97 12.01 16.73
CA MET A 186 7.60 11.32 15.60
C MET A 186 7.35 12.04 14.26
N ARG A 187 6.16 12.60 14.09
CA ARG A 187 5.76 13.28 12.86
C ARG A 187 6.12 14.78 12.85
N THR A 188 6.56 15.33 13.97
CA THR A 188 6.84 16.75 14.16
C THR A 188 5.58 17.60 13.90
N LEU A 189 4.45 17.17 14.43
CA LEU A 189 3.13 17.77 14.24
C LEU A 189 2.39 17.95 15.56
N PRO A 190 1.38 18.86 15.63
CA PRO A 190 0.58 19.03 16.84
C PRO A 190 -0.19 17.78 17.24
N GLU A 191 -0.29 17.53 18.54
CA GLU A 191 -1.11 16.46 19.11
C GLU A 191 -2.60 16.74 18.97
N GLY A 192 -3.41 15.68 18.83
CA GLY A 192 -4.87 15.75 18.88
C GLY A 192 -5.54 16.43 17.67
N ILE A 193 -4.79 16.80 16.65
CA ILE A 193 -5.29 17.50 15.46
C ILE A 193 -5.21 16.57 14.25
N ASP A 194 -6.24 16.61 13.38
CA ASP A 194 -6.26 15.89 12.12
C ASP A 194 -5.04 16.22 11.27
N GLN A 195 -4.30 15.18 10.88
CA GLN A 195 -3.12 15.33 10.04
C GLN A 195 -3.47 14.99 8.59
N ARG A 196 -3.18 15.90 7.68
CA ARG A 196 -3.31 15.71 6.24
C ARG A 196 -2.02 16.09 5.56
N SER A 197 -1.58 15.27 4.61
CA SER A 197 -0.39 15.56 3.82
C SER A 197 -0.74 15.99 2.40
N ALA A 198 0.26 16.55 1.71
CA ALA A 198 0.20 16.74 0.27
C ALA A 198 -0.02 15.40 -0.46
N CYS A 199 -0.64 15.45 -1.62
CA CYS A 199 -0.88 14.28 -2.47
C CYS A 199 0.32 13.96 -3.40
N ARG A 200 1.30 14.84 -3.48
CA ARG A 200 2.54 14.69 -4.27
C ARG A 200 3.77 15.05 -3.45
N HIS A 201 4.91 14.52 -3.82
CA HIS A 201 6.16 14.88 -3.18
C HIS A 201 6.47 16.38 -3.37
N PRO A 202 6.91 17.10 -2.33
CA PRO A 202 7.10 18.55 -2.39
C PRO A 202 8.23 18.99 -3.33
N ASP A 203 9.20 18.11 -3.54
CA ASP A 203 10.39 18.30 -4.35
C ASP A 203 10.26 17.67 -5.77
N TRP A 204 9.03 17.54 -6.25
CA TRP A 204 8.72 16.88 -7.50
C TRP A 204 7.74 17.69 -8.35
N THR A 205 8.17 18.07 -9.53
CA THR A 205 7.40 18.86 -10.49
C THR A 205 7.04 18.10 -11.76
N GLY A 206 7.75 17.01 -12.06
CA GLY A 206 7.50 16.21 -13.25
C GLY A 206 8.07 14.80 -13.19
N PRO A 207 7.83 13.98 -14.24
CA PRO A 207 8.26 12.58 -14.28
C PRO A 207 9.77 12.37 -14.16
N ASP A 208 10.58 13.32 -14.65
CA ASP A 208 12.04 13.23 -14.60
C ASP A 208 12.59 13.35 -13.17
N ASP A 209 11.86 14.02 -12.29
CA ASP A 209 12.23 14.15 -10.88
C ASP A 209 12.17 12.82 -10.13
N LEU A 210 11.40 11.85 -10.63
CA LEU A 210 11.39 10.50 -10.06
C LEU A 210 12.76 9.84 -10.12
N LYS A 211 13.44 9.96 -11.26
CA LYS A 211 14.78 9.43 -11.43
C LYS A 211 15.76 10.12 -10.47
N ILE A 212 15.73 11.45 -10.40
CA ILE A 212 16.59 12.23 -9.50
C ILE A 212 16.36 11.79 -8.05
N LYS A 213 15.09 11.62 -7.63
CA LYS A 213 14.77 11.19 -6.28
C LYS A 213 15.23 9.76 -5.98
N ILE A 214 15.10 8.83 -6.91
CA ILE A 214 15.63 7.47 -6.76
C ILE A 214 17.16 7.50 -6.60
N GLU A 215 17.86 8.28 -7.41
CA GLU A 215 19.33 8.44 -7.33
C GLU A 215 19.75 9.07 -5.99
N GLU A 216 19.05 10.10 -5.53
CA GLU A 216 19.28 10.70 -4.20
C GLU A 216 19.15 9.68 -3.06
N LEU A 217 18.09 8.85 -3.07
CA LEU A 217 17.90 7.82 -2.07
C LEU A 217 19.00 6.75 -2.12
N ARG A 218 19.49 6.42 -3.31
CA ARG A 218 20.62 5.51 -3.49
C ARG A 218 21.93 6.09 -2.95
N GLU A 219 22.20 7.37 -3.21
CA GLU A 219 23.40 8.05 -2.68
C GLU A 219 23.37 8.09 -1.15
N ILE A 220 22.20 8.38 -0.54
CA ILE A 220 22.04 8.37 0.93
C ILE A 220 22.44 7.02 1.54
N THR A 221 22.22 5.93 0.80
CA THR A 221 22.44 4.54 1.26
C THR A 221 23.66 3.89 0.62
N ASP A 222 24.54 4.63 -0.02
CA ASP A 222 25.76 4.15 -0.72
C ASP A 222 25.44 3.06 -1.76
N TRP A 223 24.27 3.12 -2.40
CA TRP A 223 23.78 2.11 -3.34
C TRP A 223 23.70 0.69 -2.77
N LYS A 224 23.57 0.58 -1.44
CA LYS A 224 23.54 -0.74 -0.78
C LYS A 224 22.21 -1.42 -0.94
N ILE A 225 21.13 -0.71 -0.72
CA ILE A 225 19.79 -1.27 -0.59
C ILE A 225 18.89 -0.94 -1.81
N PRO A 226 17.91 -1.78 -2.14
CA PRO A 226 17.02 -1.53 -3.26
C PRO A 226 16.05 -0.38 -2.99
N VAL A 227 15.65 0.31 -4.07
CA VAL A 227 14.62 1.35 -4.06
C VAL A 227 13.38 0.86 -4.81
N TYR A 228 12.28 0.75 -4.10
CA TYR A 228 10.97 0.40 -4.64
C TYR A 228 10.19 1.66 -5.00
N VAL A 229 9.28 1.54 -5.95
CA VAL A 229 8.31 2.60 -6.27
C VAL A 229 6.91 2.02 -6.13
N LYS A 230 6.12 2.57 -5.20
CA LYS A 230 4.73 2.18 -4.95
C LYS A 230 3.77 3.20 -5.55
N MET A 231 2.75 2.70 -6.24
CA MET A 231 1.70 3.51 -6.87
C MET A 231 0.33 2.90 -6.66
N GLY A 232 -0.70 3.73 -6.57
CA GLY A 232 -2.09 3.28 -6.66
C GLY A 232 -2.40 2.79 -8.07
N ALA A 233 -3.18 1.72 -8.18
CA ALA A 233 -3.57 1.16 -9.48
C ALA A 233 -4.55 2.09 -10.20
N THR A 234 -4.02 2.90 -11.11
CA THR A 234 -4.75 3.85 -11.95
C THR A 234 -4.32 3.73 -13.42
N ARG A 235 -3.39 4.53 -13.88
CA ARG A 235 -2.76 4.45 -15.22
C ARG A 235 -1.58 3.47 -15.20
N VAL A 236 -1.84 2.24 -14.81
CA VAL A 236 -0.83 1.26 -14.41
C VAL A 236 0.28 1.10 -15.46
N ARG A 237 -0.08 0.92 -16.74
CA ARG A 237 0.90 0.69 -17.81
C ARG A 237 1.88 1.85 -17.95
N GLU A 238 1.38 3.07 -17.93
CA GLU A 238 2.19 4.29 -18.09
C GLU A 238 3.04 4.53 -16.85
N ASP A 239 2.46 4.40 -15.68
CA ASP A 239 3.13 4.65 -14.41
C ASP A 239 4.23 3.61 -14.13
N VAL A 240 3.99 2.33 -14.45
CA VAL A 240 5.01 1.27 -14.35
C VAL A 240 6.18 1.54 -15.30
N LYS A 241 5.90 1.90 -16.55
CA LYS A 241 6.96 2.26 -17.51
C LYS A 241 7.82 3.43 -17.02
N LEU A 242 7.19 4.44 -16.41
CA LEU A 242 7.93 5.58 -15.82
C LEU A 242 8.80 5.13 -14.65
N ALA A 243 8.27 4.31 -13.74
CA ALA A 243 9.03 3.81 -12.60
C ALA A 243 10.22 2.95 -13.02
N VAL A 244 10.03 2.05 -13.98
CA VAL A 244 11.12 1.21 -14.53
C VAL A 244 12.16 2.06 -15.24
N LYS A 245 11.74 3.03 -16.06
CA LYS A 245 12.65 3.97 -16.75
C LYS A 245 13.43 4.86 -15.77
N ALA A 246 12.80 5.26 -14.67
CA ALA A 246 13.43 6.04 -13.61
C ALA A 246 14.43 5.23 -12.78
N GLY A 247 14.46 3.91 -12.93
CA GLY A 247 15.42 3.04 -12.26
C GLY A 247 14.92 2.37 -10.99
N ALA A 248 13.63 2.19 -10.80
CA ALA A 248 13.11 1.40 -9.69
C ALA A 248 13.64 -0.04 -9.73
N ASP A 249 14.01 -0.59 -8.58
CA ASP A 249 14.36 -2.01 -8.45
C ASP A 249 13.11 -2.90 -8.40
N VAL A 250 12.05 -2.40 -7.78
CA VAL A 250 10.76 -3.08 -7.61
C VAL A 250 9.64 -2.07 -7.82
N VAL A 251 8.60 -2.47 -8.52
CA VAL A 251 7.37 -1.68 -8.64
C VAL A 251 6.27 -2.36 -7.80
N VAL A 252 5.65 -1.58 -6.93
CA VAL A 252 4.57 -2.04 -6.05
C VAL A 252 3.25 -1.44 -6.53
N ILE A 253 2.33 -2.31 -6.97
CA ILE A 253 1.00 -1.92 -7.43
C ILE A 253 -0.01 -2.12 -6.30
N ASP A 254 -0.66 -1.05 -5.90
CA ASP A 254 -1.65 -1.03 -4.83
C ASP A 254 -3.06 -0.86 -5.41
N GLY A 255 -3.84 -1.94 -5.42
CA GLY A 255 -5.22 -1.96 -5.97
C GLY A 255 -6.21 -1.20 -5.10
N MET A 256 -7.34 -0.82 -5.68
CA MET A 256 -8.39 -0.05 -5.00
C MET A 256 -9.02 -0.74 -3.79
N GLN A 257 -8.84 -2.05 -3.64
CA GLN A 257 -9.33 -2.81 -2.48
C GLN A 257 -8.43 -2.64 -1.25
N GLY A 258 -7.25 -2.03 -1.38
CA GLY A 258 -6.34 -1.74 -0.29
C GLY A 258 -6.99 -0.84 0.77
N GLY A 259 -6.56 -1.01 2.02
CA GLY A 259 -6.97 -0.15 3.14
C GLY A 259 -6.07 1.06 3.32
N THR A 260 -6.50 1.97 4.18
CA THR A 260 -5.72 3.13 4.64
C THR A 260 -6.14 3.49 6.06
N ALA A 261 -5.42 4.40 6.73
CA ALA A 261 -5.83 4.87 8.06
C ALA A 261 -7.14 5.66 8.02
N ALA A 262 -7.27 6.56 7.06
CA ALA A 262 -8.48 7.33 6.80
C ALA A 262 -8.45 7.94 5.39
N THR A 263 -9.61 7.97 4.72
CA THR A 263 -9.83 8.75 3.50
C THR A 263 -11.33 8.92 3.23
N GLN A 264 -11.68 9.83 2.34
CA GLN A 264 -13.06 10.02 1.92
C GLN A 264 -13.56 8.79 1.16
N GLN A 265 -14.81 8.41 1.38
CA GLN A 265 -15.45 7.27 0.73
C GLN A 265 -15.36 7.34 -0.80
N VAL A 266 -15.48 8.52 -1.38
CA VAL A 266 -15.43 8.73 -2.85
C VAL A 266 -14.13 8.21 -3.46
N PHE A 267 -13.00 8.33 -2.77
CA PHE A 267 -11.73 7.74 -3.24
C PHE A 267 -11.81 6.22 -3.25
N ILE A 268 -12.28 5.63 -2.14
CA ILE A 268 -12.31 4.17 -1.97
C ILE A 268 -13.25 3.51 -2.98
N GLU A 269 -14.43 4.10 -3.22
CA GLU A 269 -15.46 3.47 -4.04
C GLU A 269 -15.35 3.78 -5.54
N HIS A 270 -14.75 4.92 -5.91
CA HIS A 270 -14.91 5.46 -7.28
C HIS A 270 -13.59 5.81 -7.96
N THR A 271 -12.43 5.54 -7.35
CA THR A 271 -11.12 5.81 -7.96
C THR A 271 -10.24 4.57 -7.93
N GLY A 272 -9.37 4.44 -8.94
CA GLY A 272 -8.51 3.27 -9.09
C GLY A 272 -9.20 2.04 -9.67
N ILE A 273 -8.42 0.99 -9.84
CA ILE A 273 -8.87 -0.32 -10.34
C ILE A 273 -8.43 -1.44 -9.38
N PRO A 274 -9.13 -2.58 -9.34
CA PRO A 274 -8.77 -3.69 -8.47
C PRO A 274 -7.44 -4.34 -8.90
N THR A 275 -6.72 -4.92 -7.93
CA THR A 275 -5.40 -5.54 -8.15
C THR A 275 -5.42 -6.58 -9.26
N LEU A 276 -6.45 -7.43 -9.30
CA LEU A 276 -6.60 -8.45 -10.33
C LEU A 276 -6.60 -7.87 -11.75
N ALA A 277 -7.27 -6.73 -11.96
CA ALA A 277 -7.29 -6.03 -13.25
C ALA A 277 -6.00 -5.22 -13.52
N ALA A 278 -5.31 -4.78 -12.47
CA ALA A 278 -4.09 -3.98 -12.57
C ALA A 278 -2.86 -4.81 -12.99
N LEU A 279 -2.71 -6.02 -12.46
CA LEU A 279 -1.51 -6.84 -12.67
C LEU A 279 -1.21 -7.13 -14.16
N PRO A 280 -2.17 -7.52 -15.01
CA PRO A 280 -1.91 -7.74 -16.44
C PRO A 280 -1.47 -6.47 -17.20
N LEU A 281 -1.76 -5.29 -16.65
CA LEU A 281 -1.33 -4.01 -17.24
C LEU A 281 0.08 -3.61 -16.81
N ALA A 282 0.56 -4.19 -15.70
CA ALA A 282 1.88 -3.92 -15.14
C ALA A 282 2.98 -4.78 -15.77
N VAL A 283 2.63 -5.93 -16.31
CA VAL A 283 3.51 -6.89 -17.00
C VAL A 283 3.49 -6.66 -18.51
#